data_5e66b49cc5734cd8d420886072742c4d
#
_entry.id   5e66b49cc5734cd8d420886072742c4d
#
_cell.length_a   1.000
_cell.length_b   1.000
_cell.length_c   1.000
_cell.angle_alpha   90.00
_cell.angle_beta   90.00
_cell.angle_gamma   90.00
#
_symmetry.space_group_name_H-M   'P 1'
#
loop_
_entity.id
_entity.type
_entity.pdbx_description
1 polymer ?
#
loop_
_entity_poly.entity_id
_entity_poly.type
_entity_poly.pdbx_seq_one_letter_code
_entity_poly.pdbx_strand_id
1 'polypeptide(L)'
;MDWLWGFVGGLMIGGAAAVFLLFNGRVMGASGIIGELVDRSGWSNWAERFAFLAGWVGVPYLLSRLIGGATHLTGNWLVIVLAGVLVGVGTRLANGCTSGHGVCGISRLSLRGIVATLIYLLAGGLTIAVLRQVIGVI
;
A
#
# COMPACT_ATOMS: atom_id res chain seq x y z
N MET A 1 21.13 12.12 5.90
CA MET A 1 21.06 10.74 6.43
C MET A 1 19.73 10.04 6.11
N ASP A 2 18.80 10.70 5.46
CA ASP A 2 17.43 10.18 5.22
C ASP A 2 17.35 9.03 4.21
N TRP A 3 18.31 8.93 3.27
CA TRP A 3 18.37 7.83 2.31
C TRP A 3 18.67 6.45 2.94
N LEU A 4 19.43 6.42 4.05
CA LEU A 4 19.68 5.18 4.80
C LEU A 4 18.39 4.63 5.43
N TRP A 5 17.57 5.50 6.01
CA TRP A 5 16.28 5.12 6.57
C TRP A 5 15.33 4.62 5.48
N GLY A 6 15.34 5.27 4.31
CA GLY A 6 14.58 4.79 3.15
C GLY A 6 15.04 3.42 2.66
N PHE A 7 16.35 3.18 2.62
CA PHE A 7 16.92 1.89 2.24
C PHE A 7 16.57 0.77 3.24
N VAL A 8 16.72 1.02 4.53
CA VAL A 8 16.35 0.08 5.60
C VAL A 8 14.85 -0.22 5.56
N GLY A 9 14.01 0.81 5.40
CA GLY A 9 12.55 0.61 5.25
C GLY A 9 12.20 -0.23 4.03
N GLY A 10 12.87 0.02 2.90
CA GLY A 10 12.70 -0.79 1.68
C GLY A 10 13.10 -2.25 1.87
N LEU A 11 14.23 -2.51 2.56
CA LEU A 11 14.65 -3.87 2.91
C LEU A 11 13.64 -4.57 3.83
N MET A 12 13.09 -3.87 4.81
CA MET A 12 12.07 -4.42 5.71
C MET A 12 10.79 -4.79 4.94
N ILE A 13 10.33 -3.92 4.05
CA ILE A 13 9.14 -4.18 3.23
C ILE A 13 9.38 -5.35 2.27
N GLY A 14 10.53 -5.35 1.59
CA GLY A 14 10.92 -6.44 0.69
C GLY A 14 11.09 -7.77 1.43
N GLY A 15 11.73 -7.76 2.60
CA GLY A 15 11.88 -8.92 3.47
C GLY A 15 10.55 -9.47 3.94
N ALA A 16 9.62 -8.62 4.39
CA ALA A 16 8.28 -9.02 4.79
C ALA A 16 7.50 -9.66 3.63
N ALA A 17 7.60 -9.08 2.42
CA ALA A 17 6.98 -9.63 1.23
C ALA A 17 7.57 -11.00 0.84
N ALA A 18 8.89 -11.17 0.97
CA ALA A 18 9.57 -12.45 0.71
C ALA A 18 9.15 -13.51 1.73
N VAL A 19 9.13 -13.18 3.01
CA VAL A 19 8.67 -14.07 4.08
C VAL A 19 7.23 -14.50 3.83
N PHE A 20 6.35 -13.55 3.52
CA PHE A 20 4.94 -13.85 3.22
C PHE A 20 4.80 -14.81 2.02
N LEU A 21 5.58 -14.59 0.97
CA LEU A 21 5.59 -15.46 -0.22
C LEU A 21 6.09 -16.87 0.10
N LEU A 22 7.15 -17.00 0.91
CA LEU A 22 7.76 -18.28 1.26
C LEU A 22 6.84 -19.13 2.16
N PHE A 23 6.17 -18.50 3.13
CA PHE A 23 5.30 -19.23 4.06
C PHE A 23 3.91 -19.51 3.50
N ASN A 24 3.35 -18.57 2.73
CA ASN A 24 1.97 -18.65 2.26
C ASN A 24 1.84 -19.06 0.78
N GLY A 25 2.95 -19.07 0.04
CA GLY A 25 2.95 -19.38 -1.39
C GLY A 25 2.16 -18.39 -2.25
N ARG A 26 1.80 -17.23 -1.69
CA ARG A 26 0.97 -16.20 -2.33
C ARG A 26 1.70 -14.87 -2.39
N VAL A 27 1.44 -14.12 -3.45
CA VAL A 27 1.96 -12.77 -3.59
C VAL A 27 1.24 -11.83 -2.62
N MET A 28 2.00 -11.11 -1.82
CA MET A 28 1.45 -10.11 -0.91
C MET A 28 0.76 -8.99 -1.70
N GLY A 29 -0.53 -8.81 -1.46
CA GLY A 29 -1.31 -7.72 -2.05
C GLY A 29 -2.35 -7.23 -1.05
N ALA A 30 -2.13 -6.05 -0.45
CA ALA A 30 -2.99 -5.51 0.60
C ALA A 30 -4.46 -5.38 0.14
N SER A 31 -4.69 -4.89 -1.08
CA SER A 31 -6.05 -4.79 -1.64
C SER A 31 -6.72 -6.15 -1.86
N GLY A 32 -5.95 -7.18 -2.22
CA GLY A 32 -6.43 -8.55 -2.33
C GLY A 32 -6.83 -9.11 -0.98
N ILE A 33 -5.96 -8.98 0.03
CA ILE A 33 -6.21 -9.46 1.39
C ILE A 33 -7.47 -8.82 1.99
N ILE A 34 -7.62 -7.50 1.85
CA ILE A 34 -8.80 -6.78 2.32
C ILE A 34 -10.04 -7.20 1.52
N GLY A 35 -9.92 -7.28 0.20
CA GLY A 35 -11.03 -7.67 -0.66
C GLY A 35 -11.57 -9.05 -0.37
N GLU A 36 -10.71 -10.05 -0.28
CA GLU A 36 -11.09 -11.43 0.02
C GLU A 36 -11.64 -11.58 1.46
N LEU A 37 -11.30 -10.68 2.38
CA LEU A 37 -11.90 -10.64 3.71
C LEU A 37 -13.33 -10.09 3.65
N VAL A 38 -13.56 -9.05 2.85
CA VAL A 38 -14.89 -8.42 2.66
C VAL A 38 -15.82 -9.35 1.87
N ASP A 39 -15.34 -9.95 0.78
CA ASP A 39 -16.10 -10.86 -0.08
C ASP A 39 -16.29 -12.27 0.54
N ARG A 40 -15.75 -12.49 1.74
CA ARG A 40 -15.77 -13.78 2.47
C ARG A 40 -15.12 -14.95 1.72
N SER A 41 -14.56 -14.74 0.54
CA SER A 41 -13.90 -15.78 -0.24
C SER A 41 -12.62 -16.31 0.44
N GLY A 42 -12.04 -15.52 1.34
CA GLY A 42 -10.82 -15.83 2.08
C GLY A 42 -11.02 -16.32 3.51
N TRP A 43 -12.20 -16.70 3.92
CA TRP A 43 -12.49 -17.08 5.30
C TRP A 43 -11.82 -18.39 5.76
N SER A 44 -11.39 -19.24 4.85
CA SER A 44 -10.57 -20.40 5.20
C SER A 44 -9.25 -20.03 5.88
N ASN A 45 -8.68 -18.85 5.56
CA ASN A 45 -7.42 -18.35 6.11
C ASN A 45 -7.60 -16.98 6.80
N TRP A 46 -8.74 -16.77 7.46
CA TRP A 46 -9.09 -15.48 8.07
C TRP A 46 -8.07 -15.02 9.13
N ALA A 47 -7.52 -15.95 9.91
CA ALA A 47 -6.57 -15.64 10.99
C ALA A 47 -5.29 -15.02 10.45
N GLU A 48 -4.74 -15.55 9.36
CA GLU A 48 -3.56 -15.06 8.67
C GLU A 48 -3.76 -13.65 8.12
N ARG A 49 -4.92 -13.41 7.49
CA ARG A 49 -5.29 -12.11 6.93
C ARG A 49 -5.53 -11.08 8.00
N PHE A 50 -6.19 -11.48 9.09
CA PHE A 50 -6.42 -10.61 10.22
C PHE A 50 -5.11 -10.26 10.94
N ALA A 51 -4.20 -11.24 11.12
CA ALA A 51 -2.88 -10.99 11.67
C ALA A 51 -2.07 -10.00 10.81
N PHE A 52 -2.15 -10.13 9.48
CA PHE A 52 -1.52 -9.20 8.55
C PHE A 52 -2.07 -7.77 8.72
N LEU A 53 -3.40 -7.61 8.75
CA LEU A 53 -4.04 -6.30 8.93
C LEU A 53 -3.74 -5.71 10.31
N ALA A 54 -3.77 -6.53 11.35
CA ALA A 54 -3.44 -6.11 12.71
C ALA A 54 -1.98 -5.63 12.82
N GLY A 55 -1.04 -6.32 12.17
CA GLY A 55 0.35 -5.87 12.06
C GLY A 55 0.49 -4.58 11.27
N TRP A 56 -0.21 -4.47 10.13
CA TRP A 56 -0.14 -3.30 9.24
C TRP A 56 -0.67 -2.02 9.88
N VAL A 57 -1.70 -2.11 10.71
CA VAL A 57 -2.27 -0.96 11.44
C VAL A 57 -1.62 -0.81 12.81
N GLY A 58 -1.42 -1.91 13.53
CA GLY A 58 -0.94 -1.90 14.91
C GLY A 58 0.52 -1.48 15.05
N VAL A 59 1.41 -1.97 14.18
CA VAL A 59 2.84 -1.63 14.28
C VAL A 59 3.11 -0.14 14.06
N PRO A 60 2.60 0.54 13.01
CA PRO A 60 2.76 1.98 12.85
C PRO A 60 2.14 2.78 13.99
N TYR A 61 0.98 2.35 14.49
CA TYR A 61 0.33 2.98 15.64
C TYR A 61 1.21 2.91 16.90
N LEU A 62 1.76 1.74 17.20
CA LEU A 62 2.66 1.56 18.35
C LEU A 62 3.94 2.39 18.19
N LEU A 63 4.57 2.35 17.01
CA LEU A 63 5.78 3.11 16.71
C LEU A 63 5.55 4.61 16.81
N SER A 64 4.42 5.11 16.33
CA SER A 64 4.09 6.53 16.43
C SER A 64 3.95 7.00 17.88
N ARG A 65 3.51 6.11 18.78
CA ARG A 65 3.42 6.39 20.23
C ARG A 65 4.77 6.34 20.94
N LEU A 66 5.67 5.45 20.50
CA LEU A 66 6.98 5.24 21.14
C LEU A 66 8.04 6.22 20.66
N ILE A 67 8.07 6.52 19.36
CA ILE A 67 9.15 7.31 18.73
C ILE A 67 8.68 8.73 18.43
N GLY A 68 7.37 8.98 18.42
CA GLY A 68 6.80 10.28 18.09
C GLY A 68 6.96 10.57 16.59
N GLY A 69 6.00 10.19 15.77
CA GLY A 69 5.98 10.50 14.33
C GLY A 69 4.97 11.61 14.03
N ALA A 70 5.41 12.65 13.33
CA ALA A 70 4.49 13.62 12.76
C ALA A 70 3.92 13.06 11.46
N THR A 71 2.60 12.86 11.41
CA THR A 71 1.91 12.54 10.16
C THR A 71 1.48 13.84 9.50
N HIS A 72 1.98 14.09 8.28
CA HIS A 72 1.59 15.26 7.48
C HIS A 72 0.28 15.00 6.71
N LEU A 73 -0.70 14.42 7.39
CA LEU A 73 -2.04 14.20 6.82
C LEU A 73 -2.84 15.50 6.87
N THR A 74 -3.58 15.78 5.79
CA THR A 74 -4.54 16.87 5.79
C THR A 74 -5.59 16.67 6.90
N GLY A 75 -5.95 17.74 7.62
CA GLY A 75 -6.97 17.68 8.66
C GLY A 75 -8.41 17.51 8.13
N ASN A 76 -8.60 17.50 6.81
CA ASN A 76 -9.91 17.38 6.20
C ASN A 76 -10.27 15.90 5.99
N TRP A 77 -11.09 15.36 6.90
CA TRP A 77 -11.53 13.96 6.85
C TRP A 77 -12.27 13.59 5.56
N LEU A 78 -12.97 14.53 4.94
CA LEU A 78 -13.72 14.31 3.71
C LEU A 78 -12.77 14.02 2.54
N VAL A 79 -11.64 14.75 2.46
CA VAL A 79 -10.59 14.50 1.48
C VAL A 79 -9.96 13.11 1.69
N ILE A 80 -9.73 12.72 2.94
CA ILE A 80 -9.17 11.40 3.26
C ILE A 80 -10.12 10.27 2.82
N VAL A 81 -11.41 10.41 3.12
CA VAL A 81 -12.42 9.40 2.74
C VAL A 81 -12.55 9.30 1.22
N LEU A 82 -12.65 10.44 0.51
CA LEU A 82 -12.73 10.45 -0.94
C LEU A 82 -11.48 9.84 -1.59
N ALA A 83 -10.30 10.21 -1.11
CA ALA A 83 -9.05 9.62 -1.58
C ALA A 83 -9.01 8.10 -1.35
N GLY A 84 -9.43 7.64 -0.17
CA GLY A 84 -9.51 6.21 0.15
C GLY A 84 -10.47 5.45 -0.78
N VAL A 85 -11.64 6.00 -1.06
CA VAL A 85 -12.61 5.41 -2.00
C VAL A 85 -12.03 5.34 -3.41
N LEU A 86 -11.42 6.43 -3.91
CA LEU A 86 -10.81 6.46 -5.25
C LEU A 86 -9.69 5.44 -5.38
N VAL A 87 -8.81 5.33 -4.37
CA VAL A 87 -7.74 4.32 -4.32
C VAL A 87 -8.35 2.91 -4.29
N GLY A 88 -9.37 2.69 -3.46
CA GLY A 88 -10.06 1.40 -3.37
C GLY A 88 -10.67 0.94 -4.69
N VAL A 89 -11.40 1.83 -5.37
CA VAL A 89 -11.95 1.55 -6.71
C VAL A 89 -10.84 1.33 -7.72
N GLY A 90 -9.80 2.18 -7.73
CA GLY A 90 -8.67 2.06 -8.65
C GLY A 90 -7.94 0.73 -8.51
N THR A 91 -7.68 0.27 -7.28
CA THR A 91 -7.01 -1.01 -7.03
C THR A 91 -7.87 -2.22 -7.44
N ARG A 92 -9.19 -2.12 -7.35
CA ARG A 92 -10.11 -3.16 -7.84
C ARG A 92 -10.13 -3.22 -9.37
N LEU A 93 -10.20 -2.08 -10.05
CA LEU A 93 -10.15 -2.01 -11.52
C LEU A 93 -8.80 -2.51 -12.08
N ALA A 94 -7.69 -2.17 -11.42
CA ALA A 94 -6.35 -2.60 -11.81
C ALA A 94 -6.05 -4.07 -11.47
N ASN A 95 -6.93 -4.76 -10.73
CA ASN A 95 -6.69 -6.11 -10.19
C ASN A 95 -5.38 -6.20 -9.39
N GLY A 96 -5.10 -5.21 -8.56
CA GLY A 96 -3.92 -5.18 -7.71
C GLY A 96 -3.58 -3.79 -7.21
N CYS A 97 -2.78 -3.74 -6.15
CA CYS A 97 -2.31 -2.51 -5.52
C CYS A 97 -0.80 -2.34 -5.70
N THR A 98 -0.27 -1.24 -5.18
CA THR A 98 1.17 -0.93 -5.22
C THR A 98 2.03 -2.03 -4.60
N SER A 99 1.60 -2.70 -3.53
CA SER A 99 2.34 -3.80 -2.93
C SER A 99 2.39 -5.04 -3.83
N GLY A 100 1.29 -5.37 -4.53
CA GLY A 100 1.24 -6.49 -5.46
C GLY A 100 1.98 -6.23 -6.76
N HIS A 101 1.77 -5.09 -7.39
CA HIS A 101 2.38 -4.72 -8.68
C HIS A 101 3.77 -4.11 -8.50
N GLY A 102 3.92 -3.15 -7.59
CA GLY A 102 5.17 -2.44 -7.36
C GLY A 102 6.21 -3.28 -6.64
N VAL A 103 5.93 -3.79 -5.46
CA VAL A 103 6.92 -4.55 -4.68
C VAL A 103 7.10 -5.95 -5.26
N CYS A 104 6.05 -6.77 -5.25
CA CYS A 104 6.16 -8.16 -5.68
C CYS A 104 6.21 -8.33 -7.21
N GLY A 105 5.59 -7.44 -7.98
CA GLY A 105 5.60 -7.50 -9.44
C GLY A 105 6.94 -7.10 -10.04
N ILE A 106 7.55 -6.03 -9.55
CA ILE A 106 8.87 -5.57 -10.01
C ILE A 106 9.96 -6.55 -9.58
N SER A 107 9.94 -7.06 -8.34
CA SER A 107 10.93 -8.03 -7.87
C SER A 107 10.98 -9.31 -8.70
N ARG A 108 9.84 -9.69 -9.32
CA ARG A 108 9.75 -10.83 -10.24
C ARG A 108 9.89 -10.43 -11.72
N LEU A 109 10.27 -9.19 -12.02
CA LEU A 109 10.39 -8.64 -13.37
C LEU A 109 9.11 -8.84 -14.20
N SER A 110 7.95 -8.77 -13.56
CA SER A 110 6.66 -8.88 -14.23
C SER A 110 6.39 -7.64 -15.08
N LEU A 111 6.28 -7.79 -16.40
CA LEU A 111 5.98 -6.68 -17.32
C LEU A 111 4.69 -5.95 -16.90
N ARG A 112 3.64 -6.70 -16.52
CA ARG A 112 2.39 -6.14 -16.01
C ARG A 112 2.61 -5.29 -14.76
N GLY A 113 3.44 -5.76 -13.82
CA GLY A 113 3.78 -5.04 -12.59
C GLY A 113 4.54 -3.75 -12.88
N ILE A 114 5.52 -3.81 -13.78
CA ILE A 114 6.33 -2.64 -14.18
C ILE A 114 5.45 -1.58 -14.85
N VAL A 115 4.64 -1.97 -15.83
CA VAL A 115 3.74 -1.04 -16.55
C VAL A 115 2.71 -0.43 -15.61
N ALA A 116 2.07 -1.24 -14.76
CA ALA A 116 1.14 -0.73 -13.76
C ALA A 116 1.80 0.27 -12.81
N THR A 117 3.03 -0.01 -12.37
CA THR A 117 3.80 0.89 -11.49
C THR A 117 4.08 2.24 -12.16
N LEU A 118 4.51 2.23 -13.41
CA LEU A 118 4.75 3.46 -14.17
C LEU A 118 3.46 4.28 -14.31
N ILE A 119 2.34 3.63 -14.64
CA ILE A 119 1.06 4.31 -14.82
C ILE A 119 0.59 4.97 -13.52
N TYR A 120 0.62 4.28 -12.38
CA TYR A 120 0.14 4.90 -11.14
C TYR A 120 1.10 5.97 -10.60
N LEU A 121 2.41 5.85 -10.82
CA LEU A 121 3.37 6.90 -10.46
C LEU A 121 3.15 8.16 -11.30
N LEU A 122 2.97 8.01 -12.60
CA LEU A 122 2.66 9.14 -13.49
C LEU A 122 1.32 9.76 -13.14
N ALA A 123 0.28 8.96 -12.95
CA ALA A 123 -1.05 9.46 -12.57
C ALA A 123 -1.02 10.18 -11.22
N GLY A 124 -0.33 9.61 -10.22
CA GLY A 124 -0.17 10.25 -8.90
C GLY A 124 0.60 11.56 -8.96
N GLY A 125 1.72 11.58 -9.68
CA GLY A 125 2.52 12.79 -9.89
C GLY A 125 1.73 13.89 -10.62
N LEU A 126 1.00 13.53 -11.67
CA LEU A 126 0.14 14.46 -12.41
C LEU A 126 -0.99 15.00 -11.52
N THR A 127 -1.64 14.14 -10.75
CA THR A 127 -2.70 14.53 -9.82
C THR A 127 -2.19 15.54 -8.79
N ILE A 128 -1.03 15.28 -8.18
CA ILE A 128 -0.42 16.20 -7.20
C ILE A 128 -0.06 17.53 -7.88
N ALA A 129 0.53 17.52 -9.08
CA ALA A 129 0.87 18.71 -9.81
C ALA A 129 -0.37 19.56 -10.13
N VAL A 130 -1.46 18.94 -10.59
CA VAL A 130 -2.72 19.63 -10.89
C VAL A 130 -3.36 20.19 -9.62
N LEU A 131 -3.45 19.41 -8.56
CA LEU A 131 -4.04 19.85 -7.29
C LEU A 131 -3.26 21.01 -6.67
N ARG A 132 -1.94 20.97 -6.76
CA ARG A 132 -1.07 22.03 -6.21
C ARG A 132 -1.11 23.31 -7.04
N GLN A 133 -1.03 23.20 -8.38
CA GLN A 133 -0.91 24.37 -9.25
C GLN A 133 -2.25 24.99 -9.64
N VAL A 134 -3.31 24.19 -9.82
CA VAL A 134 -4.61 24.66 -10.32
C VAL A 134 -5.58 24.97 -9.19
N ILE A 135 -5.61 24.12 -8.15
CA ILE A 135 -6.61 24.22 -7.08
C ILE A 135 -6.02 24.85 -5.81
N GLY A 136 -4.70 24.84 -5.64
CA GLY A 136 -4.04 25.45 -4.47
C GLY A 136 -4.44 24.82 -3.12
N VAL A 137 -4.88 23.54 -3.12
CA VAL A 137 -5.45 22.86 -1.94
C VAL A 137 -4.39 22.18 -1.07
N ILE A 138 -3.15 22.01 -1.60
CA ILE A 138 -2.05 21.34 -0.90
C ILE A 138 -0.80 22.18 -0.99
#